data_8def1b239d689c2aff8a4eb257613d58
#
_entry.id   8def1b239d689c2aff8a4eb257613d58
#
_cell.length_a   1.000
_cell.length_b   1.000
_cell.length_c   1.000
_cell.angle_alpha   90.00
_cell.angle_beta   90.00
_cell.angle_gamma   90.00
#
_symmetry.space_group_name_H-M   'P 1'
#
loop_
_entity.id
_entity.type
_entity.pdbx_description
1 polymer ?
#
loop_
_entity_poly.entity_id
_entity_poly.type
_entity_poly.pdbx_seq_one_letter_code
_entity_poly.pdbx_strand_id
1 'polypeptide(L)'
;YISRQPRRARLSNIDFLSQYNYLGLRYLFTQGSILDKKLLYDRFPNKLIPFDYDEFFKHAANFEMVTTNCLTGRPEYLSETSDHQRAINIVMASSSLPFVSKMVTVDGVPMLDGGITDSIPFQHARDMGHPFNVVVSTRNYGYRESGRDRKIPPFIYRHYPRLRVVLSHRIDAYNEQLQMMEDLERAGDIVVIRPQRPMEVGRIEKDTQKLERLYEEGFQLGEAFCDSLR
;
A
#
# COMPACT_ATOMS: atom_id res chain seq x y z
N TYR A 1 -13.47 7.79 0.95
CA TYR A 1 -13.25 6.82 2.02
C TYR A 1 -14.40 5.82 2.08
N ILE A 2 -14.10 4.54 1.88
CA ILE A 2 -15.10 3.46 1.84
C ILE A 2 -15.86 3.37 3.18
N SER A 3 -15.18 3.58 4.31
CA SER A 3 -15.79 3.60 5.65
C SER A 3 -16.45 4.93 6.03
N ARG A 4 -16.50 5.90 5.14
CA ARG A 4 -17.04 7.25 5.38
C ARG A 4 -16.54 7.96 6.65
N GLN A 5 -15.34 7.67 7.08
CA GLN A 5 -14.68 8.29 8.24
C GLN A 5 -13.72 9.38 7.76
N PRO A 6 -14.16 10.65 7.63
CA PRO A 6 -13.31 11.74 7.16
C PRO A 6 -12.17 11.99 8.15
N ARG A 7 -11.01 12.40 7.63
CA ARG A 7 -9.80 12.68 8.41
C ARG A 7 -9.24 11.50 9.22
N ARG A 8 -9.75 10.27 9.03
CA ARG A 8 -9.24 9.09 9.74
C ARG A 8 -7.73 8.89 9.52
N ALA A 9 -7.23 9.11 8.31
CA ALA A 9 -5.81 8.99 8.00
C ALA A 9 -4.96 9.96 8.84
N ARG A 10 -5.41 11.22 9.01
CA ARG A 10 -4.76 12.20 9.87
C ARG A 10 -4.76 11.75 11.33
N LEU A 11 -5.95 11.42 11.86
CA LEU A 11 -6.09 10.93 13.23
C LEU A 11 -5.19 9.73 13.51
N SER A 12 -5.18 8.72 12.63
CA SER A 12 -4.40 7.51 12.84
C SER A 12 -2.90 7.73 12.71
N ASN A 13 -2.44 8.44 11.67
CA ASN A 13 -1.02 8.49 11.34
C ASN A 13 -0.30 9.69 11.98
N ILE A 14 -0.98 10.81 12.19
CA ILE A 14 -0.36 12.01 12.75
C ILE A 14 -0.68 12.11 14.25
N ASP A 15 -1.94 12.09 14.64
CA ASP A 15 -2.32 12.37 16.01
C ASP A 15 -2.02 11.20 16.96
N PHE A 16 -2.17 9.94 16.51
CA PHE A 16 -2.00 8.77 17.36
C PHE A 16 -0.72 7.98 17.12
N LEU A 17 -0.38 7.58 15.88
CA LEU A 17 0.81 6.75 15.65
C LEU A 17 2.11 7.45 16.07
N SER A 18 2.18 8.79 15.98
CA SER A 18 3.32 9.56 16.47
C SER A 18 3.58 9.35 17.96
N GLN A 19 2.54 9.04 18.74
CA GLN A 19 2.63 8.85 20.21
C GLN A 19 3.01 7.41 20.59
N TYR A 20 3.01 6.46 19.66
CA TYR A 20 3.29 5.06 19.93
C TYR A 20 4.63 4.62 19.35
N ASN A 21 5.35 3.80 20.12
CA ASN A 21 6.52 3.11 19.61
C ASN A 21 6.13 1.81 18.94
N TYR A 22 5.68 1.92 17.67
CA TYR A 22 5.17 0.80 16.87
C TYR A 22 6.25 0.09 16.05
N LEU A 23 7.52 0.49 16.19
CA LEU A 23 8.67 -0.08 15.51
C LEU A 23 9.66 -0.65 16.51
N GLY A 24 10.21 -1.80 16.22
CA GLY A 24 11.27 -2.37 17.03
C GLY A 24 11.58 -3.83 16.74
N LEU A 25 12.82 -4.22 16.96
CA LEU A 25 13.29 -5.60 16.79
C LEU A 25 12.54 -6.59 17.70
N ARG A 26 12.05 -6.15 18.86
CA ARG A 26 11.24 -6.99 19.75
C ARG A 26 10.01 -7.57 19.06
N TYR A 27 9.38 -6.81 18.15
CA TYR A 27 8.20 -7.26 17.42
C TYR A 27 8.54 -8.31 16.36
N LEU A 28 9.77 -8.30 15.83
CA LEU A 28 10.22 -9.36 14.92
C LEU A 28 10.19 -10.73 15.60
N PHE A 29 10.61 -10.78 16.88
CA PHE A 29 10.62 -12.03 17.65
C PHE A 29 9.21 -12.41 18.13
N THR A 30 8.38 -11.45 18.53
CA THR A 30 7.07 -11.72 19.15
C THR A 30 5.92 -11.78 18.14
N GLN A 31 6.01 -11.06 17.02
CA GLN A 31 4.94 -10.91 16.03
C GLN A 31 5.39 -11.19 14.59
N GLY A 32 6.68 -11.51 14.41
CA GLY A 32 7.24 -11.80 13.08
C GLY A 32 7.30 -10.60 12.12
N SER A 33 7.39 -9.39 12.67
CA SER A 33 7.50 -8.14 11.92
C SER A 33 8.24 -7.12 12.78
N ILE A 34 8.97 -6.19 12.16
CA ILE A 34 9.51 -5.03 12.87
C ILE A 34 8.42 -4.05 13.32
N LEU A 35 7.21 -4.17 12.78
CA LEU A 35 6.04 -3.39 13.15
C LEU A 35 5.23 -4.10 14.24
N ASP A 36 4.64 -3.33 15.16
CA ASP A 36 3.67 -3.84 16.13
C ASP A 36 2.34 -4.13 15.44
N LYS A 37 2.21 -5.35 14.91
CA LYS A 37 0.99 -5.81 14.22
C LYS A 37 -0.24 -5.78 15.12
N LYS A 38 -0.09 -6.09 16.41
CA LYS A 38 -1.21 -6.02 17.37
C LYS A 38 -1.72 -4.60 17.56
N LEU A 39 -0.80 -3.64 17.61
CA LEU A 39 -1.20 -2.23 17.67
C LEU A 39 -1.92 -1.82 16.38
N LEU A 40 -1.32 -2.08 15.21
CA LEU A 40 -1.78 -1.55 13.94
C LEU A 40 -3.08 -2.20 13.43
N TYR A 41 -3.23 -3.52 13.59
CA TYR A 41 -4.33 -4.29 12.98
C TYR A 41 -5.38 -4.80 13.99
N ASP A 42 -5.14 -4.66 15.30
CA ASP A 42 -6.14 -4.99 16.32
C ASP A 42 -6.49 -3.76 17.16
N ARG A 43 -5.54 -3.19 17.92
CA ARG A 43 -5.88 -2.11 18.86
C ARG A 43 -6.34 -0.83 18.16
N PHE A 44 -5.68 -0.44 17.06
CA PHE A 44 -6.05 0.76 16.31
C PHE A 44 -7.46 0.68 15.76
N PRO A 45 -7.80 -0.29 14.88
CA PRO A 45 -9.11 -0.34 14.25
C PRO A 45 -10.24 -0.77 15.18
N ASN A 46 -9.94 -1.47 16.29
CA ASN A 46 -10.99 -2.00 17.15
C ASN A 46 -11.20 -1.22 18.46
N LYS A 47 -10.18 -0.45 18.91
CA LYS A 47 -10.23 0.18 20.24
C LYS A 47 -9.87 1.66 20.25
N LEU A 48 -8.79 2.07 19.56
CA LEU A 48 -8.27 3.43 19.64
C LEU A 48 -8.98 4.37 18.68
N ILE A 49 -9.15 3.96 17.43
CA ILE A 49 -9.92 4.66 16.41
C ILE A 49 -10.78 3.61 15.71
N PRO A 50 -11.94 3.25 16.28
CA PRO A 50 -12.78 2.20 15.75
C PRO A 50 -13.05 2.38 14.26
N PHE A 51 -12.87 1.32 13.50
CA PHE A 51 -13.14 1.29 12.07
C PHE A 51 -14.57 0.84 11.84
N ASP A 52 -15.29 1.55 11.01
CA ASP A 52 -16.66 1.20 10.65
C ASP A 52 -16.66 0.09 9.59
N TYR A 53 -16.62 -1.15 10.07
CA TYR A 53 -16.63 -2.33 9.20
C TYR A 53 -17.96 -2.50 8.48
N ASP A 54 -19.08 -2.16 9.12
CA ASP A 54 -20.40 -2.30 8.51
C ASP A 54 -20.54 -1.36 7.31
N GLU A 55 -20.09 -0.10 7.45
CA GLU A 55 -20.08 0.84 6.34
C GLU A 55 -19.04 0.45 5.27
N PHE A 56 -17.89 -0.07 5.69
CA PHE A 56 -16.90 -0.59 4.75
C PHE A 56 -17.47 -1.73 3.89
N PHE A 57 -18.10 -2.72 4.48
CA PHE A 57 -18.62 -3.88 3.75
C PHE A 57 -19.78 -3.56 2.81
N LYS A 58 -20.55 -2.50 3.05
CA LYS A 58 -21.55 -2.02 2.09
C LYS A 58 -20.95 -1.63 0.73
N HIS A 59 -19.70 -1.24 0.71
CA HIS A 59 -19.00 -0.73 -0.47
C HIS A 59 -17.80 -1.59 -0.90
N ALA A 60 -17.46 -2.62 -0.15
CA ALA A 60 -16.25 -3.42 -0.34
C ALA A 60 -16.25 -4.30 -1.60
N ALA A 61 -17.40 -4.52 -2.22
CA ALA A 61 -17.50 -5.32 -3.46
C ALA A 61 -16.64 -4.79 -4.62
N ASN A 62 -16.36 -3.48 -4.60
CA ASN A 62 -15.54 -2.80 -5.61
C ASN A 62 -14.16 -2.38 -5.05
N PHE A 63 -13.75 -2.96 -3.94
CA PHE A 63 -12.47 -2.65 -3.30
C PHE A 63 -11.53 -3.85 -3.33
N GLU A 64 -10.46 -3.74 -4.07
CA GLU A 64 -9.42 -4.76 -4.18
C GLU A 64 -8.12 -4.33 -3.50
N MET A 65 -7.49 -5.27 -2.84
CA MET A 65 -6.20 -5.11 -2.16
C MET A 65 -5.17 -5.98 -2.86
N VAL A 66 -4.11 -5.36 -3.36
CA VAL A 66 -3.06 -6.09 -4.07
C VAL A 66 -2.15 -6.79 -3.07
N THR A 67 -1.89 -8.07 -3.31
CA THR A 67 -0.91 -8.87 -2.57
C THR A 67 0.01 -9.61 -3.55
N THR A 68 1.16 -10.04 -3.09
CA THR A 68 2.06 -10.91 -3.87
C THR A 68 1.93 -12.34 -3.39
N ASN A 69 1.48 -13.24 -4.24
CA ASN A 69 1.48 -14.68 -4.00
C ASN A 69 2.92 -15.20 -4.00
N CYS A 70 3.40 -15.65 -2.84
CA CYS A 70 4.79 -16.07 -2.69
C CYS A 70 5.14 -17.37 -3.42
N LEU A 71 4.13 -18.21 -3.72
CA LEU A 71 4.33 -19.47 -4.45
C LEU A 71 4.51 -19.22 -5.96
N THR A 72 3.69 -18.33 -6.50
CA THR A 72 3.64 -18.07 -7.95
C THR A 72 4.51 -16.88 -8.37
N GLY A 73 4.83 -15.95 -7.43
CA GLY A 73 5.48 -14.68 -7.73
C GLY A 73 4.60 -13.75 -8.56
N ARG A 74 3.28 -13.89 -8.49
CA ARG A 74 2.31 -13.06 -9.24
C ARG A 74 1.50 -12.19 -8.29
N PRO A 75 0.96 -11.06 -8.76
CA PRO A 75 0.00 -10.29 -7.99
C PRO A 75 -1.31 -11.08 -7.82
N GLU A 76 -1.95 -10.88 -6.69
CA GLU A 76 -3.31 -11.31 -6.39
C GLU A 76 -4.11 -10.08 -5.97
N TYR A 77 -5.29 -9.91 -6.54
CA TYR A 77 -6.20 -8.81 -6.28
C TYR A 77 -7.36 -9.36 -5.45
N LEU A 78 -7.32 -9.09 -4.15
CA LEU A 78 -8.20 -9.72 -3.19
C LEU A 78 -9.22 -8.71 -2.66
N SER A 79 -10.48 -9.12 -2.65
CA SER A 79 -11.56 -8.38 -2.00
C SER A 79 -12.18 -9.21 -0.87
N GLU A 80 -12.88 -8.53 0.04
CA GLU A 80 -13.64 -9.14 1.12
C GLU A 80 -14.86 -8.28 1.44
N THR A 81 -16.01 -8.92 1.55
CA THR A 81 -17.30 -8.23 1.67
C THR A 81 -18.06 -8.53 2.96
N SER A 82 -17.55 -9.43 3.81
CA SER A 82 -18.29 -9.91 4.98
C SER A 82 -17.44 -10.37 6.17
N ASP A 83 -16.25 -10.91 5.94
CA ASP A 83 -15.39 -11.46 7.00
C ASP A 83 -14.35 -10.43 7.45
N HIS A 84 -14.55 -9.87 8.63
CA HIS A 84 -13.63 -8.92 9.26
C HIS A 84 -12.22 -9.47 9.40
N GLN A 85 -12.07 -10.73 9.83
CA GLN A 85 -10.75 -11.29 10.06
C GLN A 85 -10.01 -11.53 8.76
N ARG A 86 -10.72 -12.00 7.73
CA ARG A 86 -10.13 -12.17 6.40
C ARG A 86 -9.74 -10.82 5.78
N ALA A 87 -10.58 -9.79 5.91
CA ALA A 87 -10.26 -8.43 5.46
C ALA A 87 -8.98 -7.90 6.14
N ILE A 88 -8.85 -8.06 7.46
CA ILE A 88 -7.63 -7.68 8.21
C ILE A 88 -6.42 -8.49 7.73
N ASN A 89 -6.57 -9.78 7.48
CA ASN A 89 -5.48 -10.63 6.99
C ASN A 89 -5.01 -10.19 5.59
N ILE A 90 -5.92 -9.81 4.70
CA ILE A 90 -5.57 -9.28 3.38
C ILE A 90 -4.83 -7.94 3.52
N VAL A 91 -5.30 -7.01 4.35
CA VAL A 91 -4.61 -5.73 4.63
C VAL A 91 -3.21 -5.98 5.20
N MET A 92 -3.08 -6.91 6.15
CA MET A 92 -1.77 -7.29 6.71
C MET A 92 -0.85 -7.88 5.64
N ALA A 93 -1.37 -8.72 4.75
CA ALA A 93 -0.61 -9.30 3.64
C ALA A 93 -0.14 -8.21 2.69
N SER A 94 -1.07 -7.35 2.24
CA SER A 94 -0.83 -6.23 1.31
C SER A 94 0.20 -5.21 1.82
N SER A 95 0.46 -5.17 3.12
CA SER A 95 1.44 -4.28 3.77
C SER A 95 2.62 -5.01 4.41
N SER A 96 2.76 -6.32 4.19
CA SER A 96 3.86 -7.11 4.74
C SER A 96 5.11 -7.02 3.86
N LEU A 97 6.01 -6.11 4.24
CA LEU A 97 7.27 -5.87 3.51
C LEU A 97 8.20 -7.10 3.55
N PRO A 98 8.86 -7.43 2.43
CA PRO A 98 9.84 -8.51 2.38
C PRO A 98 11.03 -8.22 3.32
N PHE A 99 11.66 -9.28 3.84
CA PHE A 99 12.80 -9.28 4.75
C PHE A 99 12.54 -8.79 6.17
N VAL A 100 11.54 -7.94 6.39
CA VAL A 100 11.24 -7.31 7.69
C VAL A 100 9.90 -7.76 8.29
N SER A 101 9.11 -8.52 7.53
CA SER A 101 7.85 -9.14 7.98
C SER A 101 7.79 -10.60 7.55
N LYS A 102 7.17 -11.44 8.39
CA LYS A 102 6.77 -12.79 7.97
C LYS A 102 5.63 -12.69 6.95
N MET A 103 5.58 -13.66 6.04
CA MET A 103 4.45 -13.86 5.14
C MET A 103 3.15 -14.01 5.94
N VAL A 104 2.08 -13.47 5.41
CA VAL A 104 0.73 -13.64 5.96
C VAL A 104 0.01 -14.68 5.11
N THR A 105 -0.61 -15.66 5.75
CA THR A 105 -1.39 -16.67 5.03
C THR A 105 -2.82 -16.14 4.84
N VAL A 106 -3.23 -16.07 3.58
CA VAL A 106 -4.61 -15.76 3.18
C VAL A 106 -5.10 -16.95 2.35
N ASP A 107 -6.20 -17.57 2.75
CA ASP A 107 -6.80 -18.73 2.11
C ASP A 107 -5.80 -19.88 1.85
N GLY A 108 -4.91 -20.13 2.83
CA GLY A 108 -3.88 -21.16 2.74
C GLY A 108 -2.65 -20.77 1.91
N VAL A 109 -2.61 -19.60 1.29
CA VAL A 109 -1.51 -19.13 0.44
C VAL A 109 -0.66 -18.09 1.19
N PRO A 110 0.69 -18.26 1.22
CA PRO A 110 1.58 -17.26 1.80
C PRO A 110 1.68 -16.04 0.89
N MET A 111 1.37 -14.88 1.45
CA MET A 111 1.32 -13.59 0.76
C MET A 111 2.30 -12.58 1.38
N LEU A 112 2.75 -11.65 0.58
CA LEU A 112 3.51 -10.45 0.94
C LEU A 112 2.90 -9.21 0.27
N ASP A 113 3.52 -8.05 0.52
CA ASP A 113 3.16 -6.74 -0.01
C ASP A 113 2.93 -6.77 -1.54
N GLY A 114 1.81 -6.20 -1.98
CA GLY A 114 1.46 -6.11 -3.40
C GLY A 114 2.44 -5.28 -4.22
N GLY A 115 3.08 -4.28 -3.61
CA GLY A 115 4.10 -3.45 -4.25
C GLY A 115 5.39 -4.18 -4.65
N ILE A 116 5.47 -5.51 -4.43
CA ILE A 116 6.53 -6.36 -4.96
C ILE A 116 6.27 -6.69 -6.44
N THR A 117 5.02 -6.94 -6.82
CA THR A 117 4.62 -7.43 -8.14
C THR A 117 3.78 -6.45 -8.94
N ASP A 118 2.93 -5.66 -8.26
CA ASP A 118 2.12 -4.62 -8.89
C ASP A 118 1.95 -3.44 -7.91
N SER A 119 2.84 -2.45 -8.04
CA SER A 119 2.90 -1.30 -7.14
C SER A 119 1.83 -0.25 -7.46
N ILE A 120 1.38 -0.17 -8.73
CA ILE A 120 0.40 0.82 -9.22
C ILE A 120 -0.58 0.09 -10.14
N PRO A 121 -1.68 -0.49 -9.61
CA PRO A 121 -2.51 -1.48 -10.29
C PRO A 121 -3.50 -0.87 -11.31
N PHE A 122 -3.12 0.21 -12.00
CA PHE A 122 -3.99 0.84 -13.01
C PHE A 122 -4.24 -0.06 -14.23
N GLN A 123 -3.26 -0.90 -14.59
CA GLN A 123 -3.45 -1.82 -15.71
C GLN A 123 -4.49 -2.88 -15.37
N HIS A 124 -4.44 -3.45 -14.16
CA HIS A 124 -5.49 -4.36 -13.68
C HIS A 124 -6.88 -3.72 -13.74
N ALA A 125 -7.02 -2.47 -13.27
CA ALA A 125 -8.29 -1.77 -13.34
C ALA A 125 -8.78 -1.59 -14.80
N ARG A 126 -7.88 -1.30 -15.75
CA ARG A 126 -8.21 -1.21 -17.17
C ARG A 126 -8.66 -2.57 -17.75
N ASP A 127 -7.98 -3.65 -17.38
CA ASP A 127 -8.32 -5.02 -17.81
C ASP A 127 -9.66 -5.47 -17.26
N MET A 128 -10.06 -4.96 -16.08
CA MET A 128 -11.37 -5.17 -15.47
C MET A 128 -12.50 -4.30 -16.09
N GLY A 129 -12.20 -3.54 -17.14
CA GLY A 129 -13.19 -2.72 -17.85
C GLY A 129 -13.34 -1.29 -17.35
N HIS A 130 -12.36 -0.80 -16.58
CA HIS A 130 -12.27 0.59 -16.13
C HIS A 130 -11.17 1.32 -16.90
N PRO A 131 -11.40 1.74 -18.15
CA PRO A 131 -10.35 2.31 -19.00
C PRO A 131 -9.83 3.65 -18.49
N PHE A 132 -10.68 4.45 -17.84
CA PHE A 132 -10.30 5.72 -17.25
C PHE A 132 -10.04 5.55 -15.75
N ASN A 133 -8.84 5.89 -15.32
CA ASN A 133 -8.43 5.77 -13.92
C ASN A 133 -8.00 7.11 -13.33
N VAL A 134 -8.30 7.31 -12.06
CA VAL A 134 -7.68 8.35 -11.23
C VAL A 134 -6.64 7.68 -10.34
N VAL A 135 -5.38 7.94 -10.60
CA VAL A 135 -4.25 7.37 -9.84
C VAL A 135 -3.79 8.37 -8.79
N VAL A 136 -3.83 7.98 -7.51
CA VAL A 136 -3.25 8.78 -6.42
C VAL A 136 -1.84 8.27 -6.16
N SER A 137 -0.83 9.01 -6.61
CA SER A 137 0.57 8.65 -6.46
C SER A 137 1.19 9.34 -5.25
N THR A 138 2.07 8.63 -4.55
CA THR A 138 2.89 9.20 -3.47
C THR A 138 4.21 9.77 -3.98
N ARG A 139 4.46 9.75 -5.29
CA ARG A 139 5.70 10.24 -5.91
C ARG A 139 5.38 11.36 -6.90
N ASN A 140 6.25 12.36 -6.93
CA ASN A 140 6.19 13.47 -7.90
C ASN A 140 6.45 12.98 -9.33
N TYR A 141 6.11 13.80 -10.30
CA TYR A 141 6.41 13.54 -11.71
C TYR A 141 7.92 13.36 -11.94
N GLY A 142 8.29 12.42 -12.81
CA GLY A 142 9.68 12.12 -13.15
C GLY A 142 10.44 11.34 -12.07
N TYR A 143 9.80 10.99 -10.94
CA TYR A 143 10.45 10.14 -9.95
C TYR A 143 10.79 8.77 -10.53
N ARG A 144 11.97 8.28 -10.21
CA ARG A 144 12.37 6.90 -10.44
C ARG A 144 13.06 6.36 -9.19
N GLU A 145 12.72 5.15 -8.79
CA GLU A 145 13.37 4.50 -7.65
C GLU A 145 14.83 4.26 -8.00
N SER A 146 15.73 4.81 -7.18
CA SER A 146 17.17 4.66 -7.36
C SER A 146 17.64 3.32 -6.75
N GLY A 147 18.65 2.76 -7.35
CA GLY A 147 19.23 1.49 -6.92
C GLY A 147 19.42 0.56 -8.11
N ARG A 148 19.96 -0.62 -7.82
CA ARG A 148 20.08 -1.69 -8.80
C ARG A 148 19.35 -2.91 -8.27
N ASP A 149 18.62 -3.55 -9.15
CA ASP A 149 18.09 -4.87 -8.88
C ASP A 149 19.21 -5.83 -8.49
N ARG A 150 19.00 -6.59 -7.44
CA ARG A 150 20.00 -7.50 -6.88
C ARG A 150 19.46 -8.90 -6.82
N LYS A 151 20.24 -9.86 -7.25
CA LYS A 151 19.91 -11.28 -7.08
C LYS A 151 19.74 -11.60 -5.59
N ILE A 152 18.58 -12.13 -5.24
CA ILE A 152 18.31 -12.59 -3.89
C ILE A 152 19.03 -13.91 -3.66
N PRO A 153 19.88 -14.03 -2.62
CA PRO A 153 20.59 -15.27 -2.33
C PRO A 153 19.67 -16.47 -2.19
N PRO A 154 20.06 -17.67 -2.68
CA PRO A 154 19.21 -18.86 -2.68
C PRO A 154 18.68 -19.30 -1.31
N PHE A 155 19.41 -19.03 -0.23
CA PHE A 155 18.98 -19.36 1.13
C PHE A 155 17.89 -18.45 1.68
N ILE A 156 17.78 -17.21 1.13
CA ILE A 156 16.68 -16.29 1.44
C ILE A 156 15.48 -16.73 0.60
N TYR A 157 14.32 -16.95 1.25
CA TYR A 157 13.12 -17.46 0.59
C TYR A 157 13.38 -18.75 -0.22
N ARG A 158 14.18 -19.69 0.36
CA ARG A 158 14.63 -20.93 -0.34
C ARG A 158 13.47 -21.76 -0.93
N HIS A 159 12.31 -21.73 -0.29
CA HIS A 159 11.12 -22.46 -0.74
C HIS A 159 10.24 -21.66 -1.72
N TYR A 160 10.64 -20.42 -2.05
CA TYR A 160 9.89 -19.49 -2.88
C TYR A 160 10.75 -18.94 -4.02
N PRO A 161 11.19 -19.79 -4.97
CA PRO A 161 12.11 -19.37 -6.03
C PRO A 161 11.52 -18.28 -6.94
N ARG A 162 10.22 -18.34 -7.21
CA ARG A 162 9.53 -17.33 -8.04
C ARG A 162 9.47 -15.98 -7.35
N LEU A 163 9.21 -15.96 -6.04
CA LEU A 163 9.27 -14.72 -5.24
C LEU A 163 10.66 -14.08 -5.31
N ARG A 164 11.75 -14.89 -5.25
CA ARG A 164 13.12 -14.37 -5.38
C ARG A 164 13.36 -13.68 -6.72
N VAL A 165 12.82 -14.25 -7.79
CA VAL A 165 12.93 -13.65 -9.13
C VAL A 165 12.26 -12.27 -9.16
N VAL A 166 11.01 -12.16 -8.74
CA VAL A 166 10.30 -10.86 -8.79
C VAL A 166 10.92 -9.82 -7.85
N LEU A 167 11.40 -10.24 -6.68
CA LEU A 167 12.12 -9.34 -5.77
C LEU A 167 13.42 -8.81 -6.39
N SER A 168 14.10 -9.61 -7.24
CA SER A 168 15.34 -9.18 -7.89
C SER A 168 15.13 -8.28 -9.12
N HIS A 169 13.89 -8.08 -9.57
CA HIS A 169 13.53 -7.18 -10.68
C HIS A 169 12.53 -6.09 -10.25
N ARG A 170 12.33 -5.92 -8.94
CA ARG A 170 11.28 -5.06 -8.41
C ARG A 170 11.49 -3.58 -8.78
N ILE A 171 12.73 -3.10 -8.75
CA ILE A 171 13.03 -1.69 -9.00
C ILE A 171 12.76 -1.35 -10.48
N ASP A 172 13.23 -2.19 -11.39
CA ASP A 172 13.01 -1.99 -12.82
C ASP A 172 11.51 -2.06 -13.15
N ALA A 173 10.79 -3.08 -12.64
CA ALA A 173 9.35 -3.23 -12.84
C ALA A 173 8.55 -2.02 -12.29
N TYR A 174 8.91 -1.49 -11.14
CA TYR A 174 8.28 -0.29 -10.59
C TYR A 174 8.54 0.95 -11.44
N ASN A 175 9.79 1.13 -11.91
CA ASN A 175 10.14 2.24 -12.78
C ASN A 175 9.44 2.17 -14.16
N GLU A 176 9.24 0.96 -14.69
CA GLU A 176 8.44 0.73 -15.90
C GLU A 176 6.97 1.11 -15.67
N GLN A 177 6.36 0.74 -14.54
CA GLN A 177 5.00 1.17 -14.18
C GLN A 177 4.88 2.69 -14.05
N LEU A 178 5.86 3.35 -13.43
CA LEU A 178 5.88 4.81 -13.34
C LEU A 178 5.96 5.46 -14.72
N GLN A 179 6.79 4.93 -15.62
CA GLN A 179 6.88 5.42 -16.99
C GLN A 179 5.57 5.24 -17.74
N MET A 180 4.97 4.06 -17.69
CA MET A 180 3.69 3.78 -18.33
C MET A 180 2.57 4.68 -17.78
N MET A 181 2.52 4.91 -16.46
CA MET A 181 1.58 5.84 -15.85
C MET A 181 1.74 7.26 -16.39
N GLU A 182 2.97 7.76 -16.51
CA GLU A 182 3.25 9.09 -17.04
C GLU A 182 2.91 9.21 -18.54
N ASP A 183 3.09 8.13 -19.32
CA ASP A 183 2.73 8.09 -20.73
C ASP A 183 1.21 8.13 -20.93
N LEU A 184 0.45 7.35 -20.14
CA LEU A 184 -1.00 7.34 -20.16
C LEU A 184 -1.60 8.69 -19.70
N GLU A 185 -1.01 9.30 -18.69
CA GLU A 185 -1.41 10.64 -18.24
C GLU A 185 -1.20 11.68 -19.34
N ARG A 186 -0.05 11.65 -20.03
CA ARG A 186 0.26 12.55 -21.13
C ARG A 186 -0.66 12.34 -22.33
N ALA A 187 -1.13 11.12 -22.55
CA ALA A 187 -2.13 10.79 -23.56
C ALA A 187 -3.57 11.22 -23.17
N GLY A 188 -3.79 11.57 -21.91
CA GLY A 188 -5.12 11.91 -21.38
C GLY A 188 -5.99 10.70 -21.05
N ASP A 189 -5.41 9.49 -21.01
CA ASP A 189 -6.12 8.23 -20.71
C ASP A 189 -6.39 8.03 -19.22
N ILE A 190 -5.57 8.66 -18.36
CA ILE A 190 -5.70 8.64 -16.91
C ILE A 190 -5.44 10.01 -16.32
N VAL A 191 -5.90 10.23 -15.08
CA VAL A 191 -5.55 11.40 -14.28
C VAL A 191 -4.67 10.97 -13.11
N VAL A 192 -3.61 11.71 -12.83
CA VAL A 192 -2.72 11.41 -11.71
C VAL A 192 -2.71 12.56 -10.71
N ILE A 193 -3.16 12.28 -9.49
CA ILE A 193 -3.02 13.19 -8.33
C ILE A 193 -1.72 12.83 -7.64
N ARG A 194 -0.76 13.79 -7.58
CA ARG A 194 0.57 13.53 -7.02
C ARG A 194 1.18 14.78 -6.40
N PRO A 195 2.14 14.64 -5.45
CA PRO A 195 2.93 15.75 -4.94
C PRO A 195 3.65 16.49 -6.07
N GLN A 196 3.70 17.81 -5.99
CA GLN A 196 4.39 18.64 -6.99
C GLN A 196 5.91 18.61 -6.82
N ARG A 197 6.39 18.27 -5.62
CA ARG A 197 7.82 18.21 -5.25
C ARG A 197 8.17 16.84 -4.67
N PRO A 198 9.45 16.44 -4.67
CA PRO A 198 9.89 15.26 -3.96
C PRO A 198 9.46 15.30 -2.49
N MET A 199 8.92 14.19 -1.99
CA MET A 199 8.50 14.09 -0.59
C MET A 199 9.71 14.21 0.34
N GLU A 200 9.59 15.04 1.37
CA GLU A 200 10.59 15.20 2.44
C GLU A 200 10.45 14.18 3.57
N VAL A 201 9.48 13.26 3.46
CA VAL A 201 9.20 12.23 4.47
C VAL A 201 9.79 10.89 4.09
N GLY A 202 10.40 10.23 5.06
CA GLY A 202 10.90 8.86 4.92
C GLY A 202 9.81 7.82 5.15
N ARG A 203 10.15 6.53 4.94
CA ARG A 203 9.22 5.39 5.21
C ARG A 203 8.81 5.31 6.68
N ILE A 204 9.60 5.86 7.58
CA ILE A 204 9.41 5.86 9.03
C ILE A 204 9.62 7.30 9.50
N GLU A 205 8.68 8.17 9.16
CA GLU A 205 8.72 9.56 9.62
C GLU A 205 8.06 9.68 10.99
N LYS A 206 8.68 10.41 11.89
CA LYS A 206 8.15 10.72 13.21
C LYS A 206 7.93 12.23 13.44
N ASP A 207 8.43 13.05 12.54
CA ASP A 207 8.21 14.49 12.57
C ASP A 207 6.77 14.78 12.15
N THR A 208 5.93 15.08 13.14
CA THR A 208 4.50 15.35 12.92
C THR A 208 4.26 16.58 12.06
N GLN A 209 5.17 17.58 12.07
CA GLN A 209 5.03 18.76 11.22
C GLN A 209 5.25 18.43 9.75
N LYS A 210 6.20 17.54 9.44
CA LYS A 210 6.39 17.05 8.08
C LYS A 210 5.18 16.24 7.60
N LEU A 211 4.66 15.36 8.46
CA LEU A 211 3.47 14.56 8.15
C LEU A 211 2.24 15.45 7.94
N GLU A 212 2.06 16.49 8.76
CA GLU A 212 0.97 17.45 8.60
C GLU A 212 1.06 18.20 7.28
N ARG A 213 2.24 18.73 6.91
CA ARG A 213 2.44 19.41 5.61
C ARG A 213 2.12 18.48 4.43
N LEU A 214 2.55 17.24 4.50
CA LEU A 214 2.25 16.25 3.45
C LEU A 214 0.76 15.93 3.36
N TYR A 215 0.09 15.83 4.52
CA TYR A 215 -1.35 15.63 4.57
C TYR A 215 -2.12 16.80 3.95
N GLU A 216 -1.76 18.03 4.31
CA GLU A 216 -2.40 19.24 3.78
C GLU A 216 -2.17 19.38 2.27
N GLU A 217 -0.95 19.13 1.77
CA GLU A 217 -0.67 19.12 0.34
C GLU A 217 -1.57 18.10 -0.38
N GLY A 218 -1.65 16.86 0.12
CA GLY A 218 -2.50 15.83 -0.47
C GLY A 218 -3.99 16.18 -0.42
N PHE A 219 -4.43 16.83 0.65
CA PHE A 219 -5.82 17.28 0.79
C PHE A 219 -6.16 18.36 -0.25
N GLN A 220 -5.31 19.38 -0.38
CA GLN A 220 -5.49 20.47 -1.35
C GLN A 220 -5.47 19.97 -2.80
N LEU A 221 -4.58 19.03 -3.13
CA LEU A 221 -4.54 18.41 -4.45
C LEU A 221 -5.83 17.64 -4.77
N GLY A 222 -6.37 16.92 -3.77
CA GLY A 222 -7.65 16.22 -3.90
C GLY A 222 -8.83 17.18 -4.08
N GLU A 223 -8.91 18.29 -3.32
CA GLU A 223 -9.93 19.32 -3.49
C GLU A 223 -9.87 19.97 -4.87
N ALA A 224 -8.68 20.39 -5.31
CA ALA A 224 -8.49 20.98 -6.63
C ALA A 224 -8.94 20.03 -7.77
N PHE A 225 -8.66 18.72 -7.63
CA PHE A 225 -9.17 17.73 -8.58
C PHE A 225 -10.70 17.63 -8.55
N CYS A 226 -11.32 17.58 -7.37
CA CYS A 226 -12.78 17.52 -7.25
C CYS A 226 -13.46 18.79 -7.85
N ASP A 227 -12.85 19.96 -7.68
CA ASP A 227 -13.37 21.21 -8.23
C ASP A 227 -13.24 21.26 -9.75
N SER A 228 -12.23 20.63 -10.33
CA SER A 228 -12.05 20.51 -11.79
C SER A 228 -13.10 19.63 -12.47
N LEU A 229 -13.84 18.82 -11.70
CA LEU A 229 -14.92 17.96 -12.21
C LEU A 229 -16.30 18.64 -12.20
N ARG A 230 -16.42 19.83 -11.63
CA ARG A 230 -17.67 20.64 -11.56
C ARG A 230 -17.79 21.60 -12.72
#